data_bc428e9b42aca709cd5db5fcbf64c197
#
_entry.id   bc428e9b42aca709cd5db5fcbf64c197
#
_cell.length_a   1.000
_cell.length_b   1.000
_cell.length_c   1.000
_cell.angle_alpha   90.00
_cell.angle_beta   90.00
_cell.angle_gamma   90.00
#
_symmetry.space_group_name_H-M   'P 1'
#
loop_
_entity.id
_entity.type
_entity.pdbx_description
1 polymer ?
#
loop_
_entity_poly.entity_id
_entity_poly.type
_entity_poly.pdbx_seq_one_letter_code
_entity_poly.pdbx_strand_id
1 'polypeptide(L)'
;AAIDLRCVNMVADLWHAPAPKNGQAVGTNTIGSSEACMLGGMAMKWRWRKRMEAAGKPTDKPNLVCGPVQICWHKFARYWDVELREIPMRPGQLFMDPKRMIEACDEN
;
A
#
# COMPACT_ATOMS: atom_id res chain seq x y z
N ALA A 1 -0.89 23.45 8.83
CA ALA A 1 -0.06 23.28 7.64
C ALA A 1 1.42 23.13 7.97
N ALA A 2 2.05 24.08 8.66
CA ALA A 2 3.48 23.98 8.99
C ALA A 2 3.80 22.82 9.95
N ILE A 3 2.95 22.58 10.94
CA ILE A 3 3.13 21.49 11.89
C ILE A 3 2.96 20.15 11.19
N ASP A 4 1.97 20.00 10.35
CA ASP A 4 1.74 18.78 9.56
C ASP A 4 2.95 18.45 8.70
N LEU A 5 3.49 19.42 8.00
CA LEU A 5 4.66 19.26 7.15
C LEU A 5 5.89 18.85 7.95
N ARG A 6 6.09 19.42 9.13
CA ARG A 6 7.19 19.02 10.01
C ARG A 6 7.07 17.57 10.46
N CYS A 7 5.87 17.15 10.85
CA CYS A 7 5.62 15.76 11.25
C CYS A 7 5.89 14.78 10.09
N VAL A 8 5.42 15.11 8.89
CA VAL A 8 5.67 14.29 7.69
C VAL A 8 7.17 14.17 7.42
N ASN A 9 7.92 15.27 7.48
CA ASN A 9 9.36 15.24 7.25
C ASN A 9 10.14 14.47 8.32
N MET A 10 9.72 14.58 9.59
CA MET A 10 10.34 13.81 10.68
C MET A 10 10.15 12.32 10.50
N VAL A 11 8.94 11.89 10.15
CA VAL A 11 8.67 10.46 9.91
C VAL A 11 9.38 9.96 8.65
N ALA A 12 9.40 10.76 7.59
CA ALA A 12 10.11 10.44 6.37
C ALA A 12 11.60 10.24 6.62
N ASP A 13 12.22 11.09 7.43
CA ASP A 13 13.62 10.96 7.83
C ASP A 13 13.85 9.70 8.65
N LEU A 14 12.98 9.43 9.63
CA LEU A 14 13.06 8.22 10.46
C LEU A 14 12.99 6.95 9.62
N TRP A 15 12.20 6.93 8.56
CA TRP A 15 12.00 5.77 7.69
C TRP A 15 12.88 5.78 6.44
N HIS A 16 13.87 6.66 6.41
CA HIS A 16 14.83 6.74 5.30
C HIS A 16 14.18 6.95 3.94
N ALA A 17 13.16 7.79 3.87
CA ALA A 17 12.55 8.15 2.60
C ALA A 17 13.58 8.77 1.66
N PRO A 18 13.48 8.55 0.33
CA PRO A 18 14.37 9.19 -0.63
C PRO A 18 14.34 10.71 -0.50
N ALA A 19 15.48 11.36 -0.69
CA ALA A 19 15.56 12.82 -0.61
C ALA A 19 14.61 13.44 -1.65
N PRO A 20 13.69 14.31 -1.24
CA PRO A 20 12.75 14.92 -2.18
C PRO A 20 13.43 15.97 -3.03
N LYS A 21 12.96 16.17 -4.26
CA LYS A 21 13.54 17.10 -5.22
C LYS A 21 13.50 18.55 -4.75
N ASN A 22 12.53 18.91 -3.90
CA ASN A 22 12.32 20.28 -3.40
C ASN A 22 12.62 20.44 -1.91
N GLY A 23 13.33 19.47 -1.31
CA GLY A 23 13.67 19.51 0.12
C GLY A 23 12.54 19.13 1.07
N GLN A 24 11.38 18.67 0.56
CA GLN A 24 10.24 18.30 1.38
C GLN A 24 9.70 16.93 0.98
N ALA A 25 9.43 16.08 1.98
CA ALA A 25 8.80 14.79 1.75
C ALA A 25 7.32 14.95 1.36
N VAL A 26 6.82 14.02 0.55
CA VAL A 26 5.40 13.96 0.20
C VAL A 26 4.67 13.08 1.19
N GLY A 27 3.63 13.61 1.78
CA GLY A 27 2.83 12.88 2.75
C GLY A 27 1.76 13.77 3.37
N THR A 28 0.93 13.17 4.19
CA THR A 28 -0.12 13.90 4.89
C THR A 28 -0.45 13.22 6.22
N ASN A 29 -0.95 13.99 7.15
CA ASN A 29 -1.61 13.45 8.34
C ASN A 29 -3.05 13.10 8.00
N THR A 30 -3.62 12.16 8.73
CA THR A 30 -4.98 11.67 8.53
C THR A 30 -5.75 11.69 9.85
N ILE A 31 -7.08 11.64 9.75
CA ILE A 31 -7.95 11.59 10.93
C ILE A 31 -7.74 10.28 11.71
N GLY A 32 -7.41 9.20 11.00
CA GLY A 32 -7.22 7.89 11.61
C GLY A 32 -6.55 6.91 10.67
N SER A 33 -6.28 5.72 11.20
CA SER A 33 -5.57 4.66 10.46
C SER A 33 -6.31 4.18 9.22
N SER A 34 -7.64 4.15 9.25
CA SER A 34 -8.43 3.73 8.07
C SER A 34 -8.23 4.67 6.89
N GLU A 35 -8.23 5.98 7.13
CA GLU A 35 -7.93 6.96 6.10
C GLU A 35 -6.48 6.82 5.61
N ALA A 36 -5.54 6.63 6.52
CA ALA A 36 -4.14 6.41 6.16
C ALA A 36 -3.97 5.20 5.24
N CYS A 37 -4.60 4.08 5.56
CA CYS A 37 -4.58 2.87 4.72
C CYS A 37 -5.24 3.13 3.36
N MET A 38 -6.36 3.83 3.33
CA MET A 38 -7.05 4.18 2.08
C MET A 38 -6.18 5.03 1.16
N LEU A 39 -5.53 6.06 1.70
CA LEU A 39 -4.65 6.93 0.91
C LEU A 39 -3.40 6.21 0.44
N GLY A 40 -2.78 5.40 1.31
CA GLY A 40 -1.62 4.59 0.95
C GLY A 40 -1.96 3.56 -0.14
N GLY A 41 -3.07 2.86 0.02
CA GLY A 41 -3.56 1.90 -0.97
C GLY A 41 -3.90 2.54 -2.29
N MET A 42 -4.54 3.71 -2.26
CA MET A 42 -4.82 4.51 -3.46
C MET A 42 -3.53 4.87 -4.20
N ALA A 43 -2.53 5.35 -3.49
CA ALA A 43 -1.24 5.71 -4.09
C ALA A 43 -0.58 4.49 -4.75
N MET A 44 -0.63 3.33 -4.10
CA MET A 44 -0.12 2.08 -4.67
C MET A 44 -0.88 1.69 -5.94
N LYS A 45 -2.21 1.77 -5.93
CA LYS A 45 -3.04 1.44 -7.09
C LYS A 45 -2.74 2.36 -8.27
N TRP A 46 -2.61 3.66 -8.04
CA TRP A 46 -2.29 4.62 -9.11
C TRP A 46 -0.89 4.40 -9.67
N ARG A 47 0.10 4.06 -8.84
CA ARG A 47 1.44 3.73 -9.31
C ARG A 47 1.45 2.45 -10.15
N TRP A 48 0.73 1.42 -9.71
CA TRP A 48 0.54 0.19 -10.46
C TRP A 48 -0.11 0.47 -11.83
N ARG A 49 -1.20 1.22 -11.83
CA ARG A 49 -1.91 1.58 -13.05
C ARG A 49 -1.02 2.30 -14.04
N LYS A 50 -0.26 3.29 -13.58
CA LYS A 50 0.67 4.03 -14.42
C LYS A 50 1.73 3.11 -15.03
N ARG A 51 2.26 2.18 -14.24
CA ARG A 51 3.23 1.19 -14.72
C ARG A 51 2.64 0.26 -15.78
N MET A 52 1.42 -0.22 -15.56
CA MET A 52 0.73 -1.09 -16.51
C MET A 52 0.41 -0.37 -17.82
N GLU A 53 -0.06 0.86 -17.75
CA GLU A 53 -0.33 1.69 -18.95
C GLU A 53 0.94 1.92 -19.75
N ALA A 54 2.05 2.23 -19.10
CA ALA A 54 3.35 2.42 -19.75
C ALA A 54 3.83 1.15 -20.45
N ALA A 55 3.48 -0.03 -19.93
CA ALA A 55 3.80 -1.33 -20.51
C ALA A 55 2.78 -1.80 -21.55
N GLY A 56 1.73 -1.04 -21.81
CA GLY A 56 0.65 -1.43 -22.73
C GLY A 56 -0.23 -2.56 -22.20
N LYS A 57 -0.27 -2.77 -20.89
CA LYS A 57 -1.04 -3.85 -20.25
C LYS A 57 -2.37 -3.35 -19.72
N PRO A 58 -3.40 -4.23 -19.61
CA PRO A 58 -4.68 -3.87 -19.02
C PRO A 58 -4.56 -3.43 -17.57
N THR A 59 -5.48 -2.58 -17.13
CA THR A 59 -5.55 -2.06 -15.75
C THR A 59 -6.87 -2.40 -15.06
N ASP A 60 -7.49 -3.49 -15.46
CA ASP A 60 -8.83 -3.88 -15.01
C ASP A 60 -8.83 -4.91 -13.87
N LYS A 61 -7.67 -5.49 -13.54
CA LYS A 61 -7.57 -6.57 -12.54
C LYS A 61 -6.46 -6.33 -11.51
N PRO A 62 -6.51 -5.24 -10.74
CA PRO A 62 -5.52 -5.06 -9.67
C PRO A 62 -5.75 -6.08 -8.55
N ASN A 63 -4.66 -6.51 -7.93
CA ASN A 63 -4.73 -7.35 -6.74
C ASN A 63 -3.78 -6.83 -5.65
N LEU A 64 -4.07 -7.21 -4.42
CA LEU A 64 -3.26 -6.89 -3.26
C LEU A 64 -2.98 -8.20 -2.52
N VAL A 65 -1.72 -8.59 -2.47
CA VAL A 65 -1.28 -9.77 -1.72
C VAL A 65 -0.87 -9.32 -0.32
N CYS A 66 -1.42 -9.96 0.70
CA CYS A 66 -1.13 -9.63 2.09
C CYS A 66 -1.28 -10.86 2.99
N GLY A 67 -0.75 -10.75 4.20
CA GLY A 67 -1.09 -11.66 5.29
C GLY A 67 -2.39 -11.24 5.98
N PRO A 68 -2.71 -11.80 7.15
CA PRO A 68 -3.84 -11.34 7.94
C PRO A 68 -3.66 -9.87 8.29
N VAL A 69 -4.64 -9.05 7.91
CA VAL A 69 -4.59 -7.60 8.04
C VAL A 69 -5.82 -7.07 8.77
N GLN A 70 -5.71 -5.84 9.22
CA GLN A 70 -6.81 -5.13 9.84
C GLN A 70 -7.92 -4.88 8.81
N ILE A 71 -9.17 -4.86 9.26
CA ILE A 71 -10.38 -4.78 8.42
C ILE A 71 -10.39 -3.60 7.43
N CYS A 72 -9.65 -2.53 7.71
CA CYS A 72 -9.57 -1.38 6.80
C CYS A 72 -8.99 -1.77 5.43
N TRP A 73 -8.13 -2.77 5.34
CA TRP A 73 -7.61 -3.27 4.07
C TRP A 73 -8.65 -4.07 3.30
N HIS A 74 -9.55 -4.79 3.99
CA HIS A 74 -10.70 -5.44 3.34
C HIS A 74 -11.66 -4.39 2.76
N LYS A 75 -11.89 -3.31 3.51
CA LYS A 75 -12.69 -2.17 3.03
C LYS A 75 -12.02 -1.48 1.84
N PHE A 76 -10.72 -1.26 1.92
CA PHE A 76 -9.97 -0.68 0.80
C PHE A 76 -10.16 -1.51 -0.47
N ALA A 77 -9.95 -2.82 -0.40
CA ALA A 77 -10.10 -3.71 -1.55
C ALA A 77 -11.51 -3.63 -2.15
N ARG A 78 -12.52 -3.59 -1.29
CA ARG A 78 -13.92 -3.47 -1.72
C ARG A 78 -14.23 -2.11 -2.35
N TYR A 79 -13.78 -1.02 -1.75
CA TYR A 79 -14.09 0.33 -2.23
C TYR A 79 -13.34 0.67 -3.51
N TRP A 80 -12.13 0.18 -3.68
CA TRP A 80 -11.28 0.45 -4.84
C TRP A 80 -11.27 -0.65 -5.88
N ASP A 81 -12.14 -1.65 -5.72
CA ASP A 81 -12.28 -2.78 -6.65
C ASP A 81 -10.95 -3.50 -6.91
N VAL A 82 -10.29 -3.86 -5.82
CA VAL A 82 -9.02 -4.59 -5.82
C VAL A 82 -9.26 -5.99 -5.29
N GLU A 83 -8.77 -7.00 -5.99
CA GLU A 83 -8.80 -8.38 -5.49
C GLU A 83 -7.86 -8.52 -4.29
N LEU A 84 -8.37 -8.94 -3.15
CA LEU A 84 -7.55 -9.18 -1.97
C LEU A 84 -7.15 -10.65 -1.92
N ARG A 85 -5.85 -10.91 -2.01
CA ARG A 85 -5.27 -12.24 -1.88
C ARG A 85 -4.61 -12.37 -0.52
N GLU A 86 -5.39 -12.79 0.45
CA GLU A 86 -4.94 -12.93 1.83
C GLU A 86 -4.36 -14.32 2.07
N ILE A 87 -3.13 -14.36 2.57
CA ILE A 87 -2.45 -15.59 2.93
C ILE A 87 -2.68 -15.83 4.42
N PRO A 88 -3.47 -16.86 4.80
CA PRO A 88 -3.80 -17.08 6.20
C PRO A 88 -2.63 -17.61 7.00
N MET A 89 -2.60 -17.29 8.29
CA MET A 89 -1.71 -17.95 9.24
C MET A 89 -2.17 -19.39 9.48
N ARG A 90 -1.24 -20.25 9.89
CA ARG A 90 -1.49 -21.63 10.26
C ARG A 90 -1.02 -21.90 11.70
N PRO A 91 -1.52 -22.94 12.38
CA PRO A 91 -0.95 -23.37 13.64
C PRO A 91 0.56 -23.58 13.51
N GLY A 92 1.34 -22.97 14.40
CA GLY A 92 2.80 -23.02 14.36
C GLY A 92 3.47 -22.05 13.39
N GLN A 93 2.70 -21.29 12.58
CA GLN A 93 3.22 -20.28 11.66
C GLN A 93 2.38 -19.01 11.76
N LEU A 94 2.76 -18.13 12.68
CA LEU A 94 2.02 -16.89 12.98
C LEU A 94 2.59 -15.68 12.23
N PHE A 95 3.10 -15.91 11.04
CA PHE A 95 3.60 -14.88 10.12
C PHE A 95 3.25 -15.27 8.68
N MET A 96 3.34 -14.31 7.77
CA MET A 96 3.09 -14.57 6.36
C MET A 96 4.21 -15.42 5.75
N ASP A 97 3.85 -16.53 5.12
CA ASP A 97 4.80 -17.40 4.44
C ASP A 97 5.30 -16.73 3.15
N PRO A 98 6.60 -16.41 3.04
CA PRO A 98 7.14 -15.74 1.85
C PRO A 98 6.94 -16.54 0.56
N LYS A 99 7.01 -17.85 0.59
CA LYS A 99 6.79 -18.69 -0.59
C LYS A 99 5.36 -18.58 -1.09
N ARG A 100 4.39 -18.66 -0.19
CA ARG A 100 2.97 -18.53 -0.53
C ARG A 100 2.65 -17.12 -1.03
N MET A 101 3.30 -16.11 -0.46
CA MET A 101 3.17 -14.73 -0.94
C MET A 101 3.64 -14.61 -2.39
N ILE A 102 4.82 -15.15 -2.71
CA ILE A 102 5.36 -15.10 -4.07
C ILE A 102 4.48 -15.85 -5.06
N GLU A 103 3.96 -17.03 -4.67
CA GLU A 103 3.05 -17.81 -5.50
C GLU A 103 1.73 -17.07 -5.79
N ALA A 104 1.28 -16.23 -4.86
CA ALA A 104 0.06 -15.44 -5.03
C ALA A 104 0.26 -14.19 -5.91
N CYS A 105 1.49 -13.78 -6.15
CA CYS A 105 1.80 -12.64 -7.02
C CYS A 105 1.74 -13.06 -8.49
N ASP A 106 1.24 -12.16 -9.32
CA ASP A 106 1.23 -12.30 -10.77
C ASP A 106 1.69 -10.99 -11.43
N GLU A 107 1.37 -10.79 -12.68
CA GLU A 107 1.77 -9.59 -13.41
C GLU A 107 0.95 -8.34 -13.03
N ASN A 108 -0.17 -8.49 -12.33
CA ASN A 108 -1.08 -7.40 -11.95
C ASN A 108 -0.78 -6.82 -10.58
#